data_e56b43daffc54a29bf1ea33fca37af1b
#
_entry.id   e56b43daffc54a29bf1ea33fca37af1b
#
_cell.length_a   1.000
_cell.length_b   1.000
_cell.length_c   1.000
_cell.angle_alpha   90.00
_cell.angle_beta   90.00
_cell.angle_gamma   90.00
#
_symmetry.space_group_name_H-M   'P 1'
#
loop_
_entity.id
_entity.type
_entity.pdbx_description
1 polymer ?
#
loop_
_entity_poly.entity_id
_entity_poly.type
_entity_poly.pdbx_seq_one_letter_code
_entity_poly.pdbx_strand_id
1 'polypeptide(L)'
;MDVLTDITHTMRLKGGVDFRCEFSAPWGLEMQSGPVARFHIIVRGNCWLKMADQPEWVPLHAGDLVVLLHGTGHSLVDAPGSCVIPADSVPRPDTPGDFISIEAGGGGLPATVLCGHFEFDREQDNYLLRSLPTLIHLRGTETYEFEWLQTVHRFIADETQRARSGAAAVIQRLVEVLFIQMLRTYVAKSGPAAGILGAIADKQVGAALNHIHRAPEQSWTVATLATEACMSRAAFAIRFREMVGQTPMQYVTRRRMCKAAEFLTHTHLGIAAIAERVGYESETAFSKAFKKIFGCGPGAFRRGRSEDRTLT
;
A
#
# COMPACT_ATOMS: atom_id res chain seq x y z
N MET A 1 4.81 14.92 -11.95
CA MET A 1 4.56 13.58 -11.38
C MET A 1 3.10 13.54 -11.00
N ASP A 2 2.37 12.46 -11.30
CA ASP A 2 0.97 12.32 -10.87
C ASP A 2 0.89 11.90 -9.40
N VAL A 3 -0.31 12.07 -8.81
CA VAL A 3 -0.55 11.84 -7.38
C VAL A 3 -0.20 10.41 -6.96
N LEU A 4 -0.60 9.40 -7.75
CA LEU A 4 -0.38 8.00 -7.38
C LEU A 4 1.11 7.64 -7.42
N THR A 5 1.82 8.11 -8.44
CA THR A 5 3.28 7.96 -8.55
C THR A 5 4.00 8.61 -7.38
N ASP A 6 3.61 9.84 -7.01
CA ASP A 6 4.23 10.55 -5.90
C ASP A 6 3.96 9.87 -4.54
N ILE A 7 2.74 9.39 -4.33
CA ILE A 7 2.38 8.66 -3.11
C ILE A 7 3.17 7.35 -3.00
N THR A 8 3.23 6.56 -4.07
CA THR A 8 3.95 5.27 -4.05
C THR A 8 5.45 5.45 -3.81
N HIS A 9 6.06 6.51 -4.36
CA HIS A 9 7.45 6.87 -4.06
C HIS A 9 7.64 7.27 -2.59
N THR A 10 6.72 8.09 -2.06
CA THR A 10 6.78 8.56 -0.67
C THR A 10 6.59 7.41 0.33
N MET A 11 5.74 6.44 0.01
CA MET A 11 5.48 5.27 0.86
C MET A 11 6.67 4.31 0.97
N ARG A 12 7.68 4.42 0.10
CA ARG A 12 8.82 3.50 0.04
C ARG A 12 8.38 2.04 0.10
N LEU A 13 7.38 1.75 -0.71
CA LEU A 13 6.84 0.41 -0.82
C LEU A 13 7.97 -0.59 -1.07
N LYS A 14 8.03 -1.58 -0.22
CA LYS A 14 8.76 -2.82 -0.42
C LYS A 14 7.79 -3.98 -0.31
N GLY A 15 8.17 -5.12 -0.78
CA GLY A 15 7.36 -6.31 -0.60
C GLY A 15 8.05 -7.54 -1.14
N GLY A 16 7.48 -8.67 -0.81
CA GLY A 16 8.00 -9.95 -1.23
C GLY A 16 6.95 -11.03 -1.20
N VAL A 17 7.30 -12.19 -1.75
CA VAL A 17 6.55 -13.42 -1.59
C VAL A 17 7.18 -14.20 -0.43
N ASP A 18 6.38 -14.51 0.58
CA ASP A 18 6.81 -15.25 1.77
C ASP A 18 6.76 -16.74 1.53
N PHE A 19 5.64 -17.19 0.92
CA PHE A 19 5.34 -18.60 0.75
C PHE A 19 4.68 -18.89 -0.60
N ARG A 20 5.05 -20.01 -1.20
CA ARG A 20 4.27 -20.72 -2.19
C ARG A 20 3.68 -21.95 -1.52
N CYS A 21 2.36 -22.00 -1.40
CA CYS A 21 1.67 -23.08 -0.73
C CYS A 21 1.04 -24.02 -1.76
N GLU A 22 1.43 -25.29 -1.72
CA GLU A 22 0.82 -26.38 -2.47
C GLU A 22 0.01 -27.23 -1.49
N PHE A 23 -1.28 -26.98 -1.45
CA PHE A 23 -2.19 -27.62 -0.51
C PHE A 23 -3.03 -28.70 -1.16
N SER A 24 -3.46 -29.68 -0.34
CA SER A 24 -4.50 -30.65 -0.69
C SER A 24 -5.51 -30.77 0.46
N ALA A 25 -6.81 -30.71 0.15
CA ALA A 25 -7.84 -30.72 1.18
C ALA A 25 -7.76 -31.99 2.08
N PRO A 26 -8.08 -31.93 3.40
CA PRO A 26 -8.34 -30.72 4.17
C PRO A 26 -7.08 -29.98 4.57
N TRP A 27 -7.13 -28.64 4.60
CA TRP A 27 -6.03 -27.79 5.03
C TRP A 27 -6.53 -26.45 5.60
N GLY A 28 -5.72 -25.81 6.42
CA GLY A 28 -5.98 -24.46 6.91
C GLY A 28 -4.70 -23.84 7.44
N LEU A 29 -4.52 -22.54 7.16
CA LEU A 29 -3.39 -21.72 7.56
C LEU A 29 -3.89 -20.47 8.27
N GLU A 30 -3.34 -20.18 9.46
CA GLU A 30 -3.67 -18.99 10.23
C GLU A 30 -2.49 -18.01 10.23
N MET A 31 -2.74 -16.78 9.84
CA MET A 31 -1.81 -15.67 9.90
C MET A 31 -2.19 -14.74 11.04
N GLN A 32 -1.26 -14.54 11.98
CA GLN A 32 -1.44 -13.61 13.10
C GLN A 32 -1.44 -12.15 12.61
N SER A 33 -2.13 -11.27 13.37
CA SER A 33 -2.08 -9.84 13.14
C SER A 33 -0.64 -9.33 13.26
N GLY A 34 -0.26 -8.43 12.38
CA GLY A 34 1.11 -7.93 12.34
C GLY A 34 1.24 -6.56 11.71
N PRO A 35 2.46 -6.08 11.64
CA PRO A 35 2.73 -4.73 11.17
C PRO A 35 2.73 -4.56 9.65
N VAL A 36 2.68 -5.60 8.88
CA VAL A 36 2.76 -5.57 7.41
C VAL A 36 1.42 -5.83 6.77
N ALA A 37 1.14 -5.23 5.62
CA ALA A 37 0.02 -5.63 4.80
C ALA A 37 0.34 -6.99 4.18
N ARG A 38 -0.66 -7.86 4.07
CA ARG A 38 -0.50 -9.19 3.48
C ARG A 38 -1.31 -9.33 2.22
N PHE A 39 -0.80 -10.11 1.28
CA PHE A 39 -1.57 -10.47 0.09
C PHE A 39 -1.55 -11.98 -0.15
N HIS A 40 -2.61 -12.45 -0.79
CA HIS A 40 -2.74 -13.83 -1.25
C HIS A 40 -3.24 -13.84 -2.68
N ILE A 41 -2.57 -14.63 -3.51
CA ILE A 41 -2.93 -14.89 -4.90
C ILE A 41 -3.33 -16.34 -5.01
N ILE A 42 -4.55 -16.60 -5.42
CA ILE A 42 -5.04 -17.95 -5.65
C ILE A 42 -4.62 -18.37 -7.07
N VAL A 43 -3.56 -19.16 -7.14
CA VAL A 43 -3.02 -19.62 -8.46
C VAL A 43 -3.86 -20.75 -9.02
N ARG A 44 -4.31 -21.68 -8.15
CA ARG A 44 -5.08 -22.86 -8.52
C ARG A 44 -6.05 -23.26 -7.41
N GLY A 45 -7.20 -23.81 -7.78
CA GLY A 45 -8.19 -24.31 -6.84
C GLY A 45 -9.04 -23.21 -6.23
N ASN A 46 -9.71 -23.54 -5.12
CA ASN A 46 -10.56 -22.62 -4.36
C ASN A 46 -10.22 -22.72 -2.88
N CYS A 47 -10.46 -21.64 -2.15
CA CYS A 47 -10.34 -21.61 -0.70
C CYS A 47 -11.26 -20.55 -0.09
N TRP A 48 -11.21 -20.41 1.21
CA TRP A 48 -12.00 -19.45 1.96
C TRP A 48 -11.09 -18.61 2.84
N LEU A 49 -11.34 -17.30 2.86
CA LEU A 49 -10.70 -16.35 3.76
C LEU A 49 -11.64 -15.99 4.90
N LYS A 50 -11.12 -15.95 6.12
CA LYS A 50 -11.82 -15.39 7.29
C LYS A 50 -10.91 -14.40 7.99
N MET A 51 -11.37 -13.15 8.14
CA MET A 51 -10.66 -12.17 8.94
C MET A 51 -10.97 -12.36 10.43
N ALA A 52 -9.99 -12.07 11.30
CA ALA A 52 -10.14 -12.25 12.75
C ALA A 52 -11.22 -11.35 13.37
N ASP A 53 -11.46 -10.18 12.78
CA ASP A 53 -12.43 -9.16 13.20
C ASP A 53 -13.79 -9.27 12.52
N GLN A 54 -13.99 -10.28 11.63
CA GLN A 54 -15.25 -10.49 10.90
C GLN A 54 -15.69 -11.93 10.97
N PRO A 55 -16.99 -12.19 11.21
CA PRO A 55 -17.50 -13.57 11.32
C PRO A 55 -17.64 -14.28 9.97
N GLU A 56 -17.69 -13.54 8.88
CA GLU A 56 -18.05 -14.04 7.57
C GLU A 56 -16.87 -14.66 6.83
N TRP A 57 -17.15 -15.73 6.09
CA TRP A 57 -16.21 -16.37 5.20
C TRP A 57 -16.31 -15.76 3.79
N VAL A 58 -15.19 -15.39 3.22
CA VAL A 58 -15.07 -14.86 1.85
C VAL A 58 -14.58 -15.99 0.94
N PRO A 59 -15.37 -16.43 -0.05
CA PRO A 59 -14.93 -17.44 -1.01
C PRO A 59 -13.89 -16.84 -1.97
N LEU A 60 -12.82 -17.58 -2.22
CA LEU A 60 -11.74 -17.23 -3.12
C LEU A 60 -11.57 -18.31 -4.19
N HIS A 61 -11.32 -17.89 -5.42
CA HIS A 61 -11.21 -18.75 -6.59
C HIS A 61 -9.87 -18.52 -7.31
N ALA A 62 -9.47 -19.46 -8.13
CA ALA A 62 -8.30 -19.32 -8.98
C ALA A 62 -8.33 -18.00 -9.78
N GLY A 63 -7.23 -17.25 -9.74
CA GLY A 63 -7.10 -15.93 -10.34
C GLY A 63 -7.40 -14.76 -9.39
N ASP A 64 -7.98 -15.01 -8.19
CA ASP A 64 -8.26 -13.97 -7.23
C ASP A 64 -6.99 -13.44 -6.56
N LEU A 65 -6.97 -12.13 -6.31
CA LEU A 65 -6.02 -11.44 -5.44
C LEU A 65 -6.77 -10.84 -4.25
N VAL A 66 -6.34 -11.15 -3.04
CA VAL A 66 -6.80 -10.48 -1.83
C VAL A 66 -5.64 -9.77 -1.14
N VAL A 67 -5.91 -8.57 -0.62
CA VAL A 67 -4.92 -7.76 0.11
C VAL A 67 -5.54 -7.28 1.41
N LEU A 68 -4.89 -7.61 2.53
CA LEU A 68 -5.24 -7.16 3.89
C LEU A 68 -4.28 -6.04 4.28
N LEU A 69 -4.72 -4.79 4.11
CA LEU A 69 -3.84 -3.61 4.14
C LEU A 69 -3.35 -3.20 5.52
N HIS A 70 -4.10 -3.57 6.57
CA HIS A 70 -3.78 -3.14 7.94
C HIS A 70 -3.11 -4.23 8.79
N GLY A 71 -2.66 -5.31 8.15
CA GLY A 71 -2.04 -6.44 8.84
C GLY A 71 -2.99 -7.22 9.74
N THR A 72 -4.28 -7.23 9.40
CA THR A 72 -5.33 -7.96 10.14
C THR A 72 -5.04 -9.46 10.11
N GLY A 73 -5.14 -10.09 11.29
CA GLY A 73 -5.08 -11.55 11.41
C GLY A 73 -6.19 -12.22 10.61
N HIS A 74 -5.89 -13.34 9.98
CA HIS A 74 -6.85 -14.04 9.13
C HIS A 74 -6.47 -15.49 8.94
N SER A 75 -7.43 -16.28 8.49
CA SER A 75 -7.23 -17.68 8.13
C SER A 75 -7.60 -17.93 6.67
N LEU A 76 -6.82 -18.78 6.01
CA LEU A 76 -7.16 -19.40 4.72
C LEU A 76 -7.41 -20.87 4.95
N VAL A 77 -8.53 -21.39 4.42
CA VAL A 77 -8.93 -22.79 4.58
C VAL A 77 -9.52 -23.35 3.28
N ASP A 78 -9.45 -24.66 3.08
CA ASP A 78 -10.13 -25.33 1.96
C ASP A 78 -11.66 -25.28 2.10
N ALA A 79 -12.16 -25.37 3.34
CA ALA A 79 -13.59 -25.27 3.64
C ALA A 79 -13.81 -24.64 5.03
N PRO A 80 -14.92 -23.88 5.23
CA PRO A 80 -15.29 -23.38 6.54
C PRO A 80 -15.35 -24.50 7.59
N GLY A 81 -14.59 -24.34 8.69
CA GLY A 81 -14.49 -25.33 9.77
C GLY A 81 -13.30 -26.27 9.69
N SER A 82 -12.48 -26.22 8.64
CA SER A 82 -11.23 -26.96 8.59
C SER A 82 -10.26 -26.51 9.67
N CYS A 83 -9.46 -27.45 10.20
CA CYS A 83 -8.43 -27.15 11.20
C CYS A 83 -7.37 -26.22 10.59
N VAL A 84 -6.92 -25.23 11.38
CA VAL A 84 -5.88 -24.29 10.98
C VAL A 84 -4.60 -24.57 11.74
N ILE A 85 -3.44 -24.40 11.07
CA ILE A 85 -2.12 -24.36 11.69
C ILE A 85 -1.58 -22.93 11.61
N PRO A 86 -0.86 -22.44 12.64
CA PRO A 86 -0.23 -21.13 12.58
C PRO A 86 0.82 -21.08 11.46
N ALA A 87 0.82 -20.04 10.64
CA ALA A 87 1.80 -19.86 9.58
C ALA A 87 3.25 -19.80 10.11
N ASP A 88 3.43 -19.32 11.33
CA ASP A 88 4.75 -19.26 12.00
C ASP A 88 5.26 -20.63 12.46
N SER A 89 4.39 -21.64 12.56
CA SER A 89 4.77 -23.02 12.89
C SER A 89 5.26 -23.82 11.67
N VAL A 90 5.11 -23.26 10.47
CA VAL A 90 5.59 -23.91 9.27
C VAL A 90 7.11 -23.80 9.17
N PRO A 91 7.84 -24.92 9.00
CA PRO A 91 9.28 -24.91 8.85
C PRO A 91 9.72 -23.98 7.72
N ARG A 92 10.69 -23.11 8.02
CA ARG A 92 11.30 -22.23 7.01
C ARG A 92 12.65 -22.82 6.61
N PRO A 93 13.04 -22.80 5.33
CA PRO A 93 14.37 -23.20 4.93
C PRO A 93 15.41 -22.26 5.57
N ASP A 94 16.53 -22.84 6.00
CA ASP A 94 17.64 -22.12 6.67
C ASP A 94 18.42 -21.20 5.70
N THR A 95 18.13 -21.24 4.40
CA THR A 95 18.87 -20.50 3.38
C THR A 95 18.20 -19.16 3.09
N PRO A 96 18.84 -18.02 3.41
CA PRO A 96 18.31 -16.72 3.04
C PRO A 96 18.18 -16.58 1.53
N GLY A 97 16.98 -16.29 1.05
CA GLY A 97 16.69 -16.05 -0.38
C GLY A 97 16.00 -17.20 -1.12
N ASP A 98 15.86 -18.38 -0.51
CA ASP A 98 15.04 -19.44 -1.06
C ASP A 98 13.55 -19.21 -0.78
N PHE A 99 12.72 -19.37 -1.82
CA PHE A 99 11.27 -19.30 -1.63
C PHE A 99 10.81 -20.51 -0.86
N ILE A 100 10.05 -20.23 0.22
CA ILE A 100 9.49 -21.29 1.05
C ILE A 100 8.32 -21.91 0.29
N SER A 101 8.47 -23.17 -0.09
CA SER A 101 7.36 -24.00 -0.55
C SER A 101 6.79 -24.77 0.62
N ILE A 102 5.50 -24.56 0.88
CA ILE A 102 4.75 -25.27 1.91
C ILE A 102 3.90 -26.33 1.21
N GLU A 103 4.15 -27.58 1.52
CA GLU A 103 3.29 -28.68 1.09
C GLU A 103 2.56 -29.23 2.31
N ALA A 104 1.22 -29.19 2.28
CA ALA A 104 0.41 -29.69 3.38
C ALA A 104 -0.97 -30.16 2.90
N GLY A 105 -1.58 -31.05 3.70
CA GLY A 105 -2.97 -31.48 3.50
C GLY A 105 -3.17 -32.98 3.51
N GLY A 106 -4.42 -33.38 3.25
CA GLY A 106 -4.89 -34.75 3.37
C GLY A 106 -5.04 -35.52 2.05
N GLY A 107 -4.53 -35.01 0.92
CA GLY A 107 -4.56 -35.69 -0.38
C GLY A 107 -5.85 -35.50 -1.18
N GLY A 108 -6.74 -34.57 -0.76
CA GLY A 108 -7.96 -34.22 -1.49
C GLY A 108 -7.73 -33.22 -2.62
N LEU A 109 -8.71 -32.34 -2.86
CA LEU A 109 -8.64 -31.33 -3.93
C LEU A 109 -7.43 -30.39 -3.75
N PRO A 110 -6.64 -30.17 -4.81
CA PRO A 110 -5.46 -29.35 -4.74
C PRO A 110 -5.79 -27.86 -4.78
N ALA A 111 -5.00 -27.05 -4.06
CA ALA A 111 -4.99 -25.60 -4.13
C ALA A 111 -3.55 -25.08 -4.08
N THR A 112 -3.26 -24.07 -4.91
CA THR A 112 -1.97 -23.37 -4.90
C THR A 112 -2.20 -21.92 -4.55
N VAL A 113 -1.55 -21.44 -3.50
CA VAL A 113 -1.65 -20.05 -3.02
C VAL A 113 -0.26 -19.44 -2.91
N LEU A 114 -0.08 -18.25 -3.50
CA LEU A 114 1.08 -17.41 -3.23
C LEU A 114 0.73 -16.42 -2.11
N CYS A 115 1.50 -16.46 -1.03
CA CYS A 115 1.36 -15.56 0.11
C CYS A 115 2.54 -14.60 0.15
N GLY A 116 2.29 -13.34 0.41
CA GLY A 116 3.34 -12.33 0.50
C GLY A 116 2.91 -11.13 1.31
N HIS A 117 3.79 -10.15 1.35
CA HIS A 117 3.59 -8.93 2.14
C HIS A 117 3.95 -7.67 1.38
N PHE A 118 3.39 -6.56 1.85
CA PHE A 118 3.80 -5.20 1.53
C PHE A 118 4.25 -4.51 2.81
N GLU A 119 5.42 -3.90 2.77
CA GLU A 119 5.96 -3.04 3.81
C GLU A 119 5.91 -1.60 3.36
N PHE A 120 5.52 -0.73 4.28
CA PHE A 120 5.44 0.71 4.07
C PHE A 120 6.27 1.42 5.13
N ASP A 121 6.90 2.53 4.74
CA ASP A 121 7.54 3.40 5.74
C ASP A 121 6.46 3.98 6.68
N ARG A 122 6.41 3.47 7.91
CA ARG A 122 5.40 3.81 8.91
C ARG A 122 5.53 5.18 9.50
N GLU A 123 6.72 5.76 9.46
CA GLU A 123 6.98 7.07 10.05
C GLU A 123 6.48 8.21 9.16
N GLN A 124 6.25 7.93 7.89
CA GLN A 124 5.52 8.85 7.04
C GLN A 124 4.03 8.62 7.28
N ASP A 125 3.31 9.69 7.65
CA ASP A 125 1.85 9.67 7.88
C ASP A 125 1.13 9.21 6.60
N ASN A 126 1.03 7.89 6.44
CA ASN A 126 0.42 7.25 5.27
C ASN A 126 -1.11 7.38 5.34
N TYR A 127 -1.59 8.62 5.23
CA TYR A 127 -3.01 8.94 5.19
C TYR A 127 -3.74 8.11 4.12
N LEU A 128 -3.08 7.83 2.98
CA LEU A 128 -3.65 6.98 1.94
C LEU A 128 -3.93 5.57 2.48
N LEU A 129 -2.96 4.92 3.12
CA LEU A 129 -3.15 3.58 3.65
C LEU A 129 -4.28 3.51 4.68
N ARG A 130 -4.38 4.55 5.55
CA ARG A 130 -5.47 4.63 6.54
C ARG A 130 -6.85 4.82 5.93
N SER A 131 -6.93 5.35 4.71
CA SER A 131 -8.19 5.54 3.98
C SER A 131 -8.58 4.34 3.14
N LEU A 132 -7.70 3.35 2.99
CA LEU A 132 -8.00 2.11 2.28
C LEU A 132 -8.82 1.16 3.16
N PRO A 133 -9.68 0.31 2.57
CA PRO A 133 -10.42 -0.68 3.31
C PRO A 133 -9.47 -1.73 3.92
N THR A 134 -9.94 -2.44 4.93
CA THR A 134 -9.17 -3.52 5.55
C THR A 134 -8.86 -4.63 4.55
N LEU A 135 -9.81 -4.94 3.66
CA LEU A 135 -9.69 -5.97 2.63
C LEU A 135 -9.96 -5.38 1.25
N ILE A 136 -9.05 -5.59 0.31
CA ILE A 136 -9.28 -5.43 -1.12
C ILE A 136 -9.33 -6.83 -1.74
N HIS A 137 -10.44 -7.16 -2.41
CA HIS A 137 -10.61 -8.41 -3.15
C HIS A 137 -10.81 -8.10 -4.64
N LEU A 138 -9.84 -8.52 -5.45
CA LEU A 138 -9.92 -8.46 -6.91
C LEU A 138 -10.20 -9.88 -7.43
N ARG A 139 -11.37 -10.05 -8.04
CA ARG A 139 -11.81 -11.35 -8.54
C ARG A 139 -11.23 -11.66 -9.90
N GLY A 140 -10.66 -12.84 -10.06
CA GLY A 140 -10.06 -13.30 -11.31
C GLY A 140 -11.07 -13.46 -12.46
N THR A 141 -12.36 -13.67 -12.15
CA THR A 141 -13.43 -13.83 -13.14
C THR A 141 -13.85 -12.53 -13.84
N GLU A 142 -13.50 -11.38 -13.30
CA GLU A 142 -13.76 -10.08 -13.91
C GLU A 142 -12.68 -9.73 -14.96
N THR A 143 -12.23 -10.68 -15.70
CA THR A 143 -10.90 -10.94 -16.27
C THR A 143 -10.50 -10.09 -17.48
N TYR A 144 -11.40 -9.42 -18.19
CA TYR A 144 -10.99 -8.61 -19.36
C TYR A 144 -10.23 -7.33 -18.99
N GLU A 145 -10.36 -6.87 -17.76
CA GLU A 145 -9.61 -5.72 -17.24
C GLU A 145 -8.31 -6.11 -16.52
N PHE A 146 -8.05 -7.41 -16.30
CA PHE A 146 -6.97 -7.91 -15.43
C PHE A 146 -5.96 -8.85 -16.09
N GLU A 147 -5.77 -8.78 -17.41
CA GLU A 147 -4.69 -9.54 -18.08
C GLU A 147 -3.31 -9.30 -17.42
N TRP A 148 -3.10 -8.09 -16.90
CA TRP A 148 -1.90 -7.75 -16.17
C TRP A 148 -1.72 -8.60 -14.89
N LEU A 149 -2.80 -8.89 -14.16
CA LEU A 149 -2.76 -9.67 -12.91
C LEU A 149 -2.31 -11.10 -13.21
N GLN A 150 -2.91 -11.74 -14.22
CA GLN A 150 -2.49 -13.07 -14.66
C GLN A 150 -1.05 -13.09 -15.12
N THR A 151 -0.59 -12.03 -15.81
CA THR A 151 0.78 -11.90 -16.27
C THR A 151 1.76 -11.79 -15.10
N VAL A 152 1.49 -10.91 -14.13
CA VAL A 152 2.30 -10.73 -12.93
C VAL A 152 2.32 -12.01 -12.09
N HIS A 153 1.18 -12.67 -11.90
CA HIS A 153 1.09 -13.97 -11.22
C HIS A 153 2.02 -15.01 -11.84
N ARG A 154 1.95 -15.14 -13.16
CA ARG A 154 2.75 -16.12 -13.89
C ARG A 154 4.24 -15.83 -13.75
N PHE A 155 4.66 -14.56 -13.83
CA PHE A 155 6.05 -14.18 -13.62
C PHE A 155 6.51 -14.47 -12.18
N ILE A 156 5.72 -14.09 -11.17
CA ILE A 156 6.07 -14.40 -9.77
C ILE A 156 6.14 -15.92 -9.57
N ALA A 157 5.17 -16.68 -10.09
CA ALA A 157 5.16 -18.13 -9.96
C ALA A 157 6.38 -18.80 -10.66
N ASP A 158 6.78 -18.29 -11.85
CA ASP A 158 7.95 -18.81 -12.58
C ASP A 158 9.26 -18.48 -11.83
N GLU A 159 9.41 -17.26 -11.31
CA GLU A 159 10.60 -16.88 -10.54
C GLU A 159 10.70 -17.63 -9.21
N THR A 160 9.57 -17.84 -8.52
CA THR A 160 9.56 -18.61 -7.26
C THR A 160 9.86 -20.09 -7.50
N GLN A 161 9.43 -20.66 -8.64
CA GLN A 161 9.65 -22.06 -8.95
C GLN A 161 11.09 -22.34 -9.41
N ARG A 162 11.69 -21.42 -10.18
CA ARG A 162 13.01 -21.64 -10.79
C ARG A 162 14.18 -21.18 -9.93
N ALA A 163 13.93 -20.39 -8.88
CA ALA A 163 14.92 -19.89 -7.92
C ALA A 163 16.24 -19.40 -8.59
N ARG A 164 16.14 -18.66 -9.70
CA ARG A 164 17.31 -18.18 -10.45
C ARG A 164 18.04 -17.08 -9.68
N SER A 165 19.33 -16.91 -9.94
CA SER A 165 20.08 -15.77 -9.41
C SER A 165 19.37 -14.45 -9.72
N GLY A 166 19.12 -13.61 -8.69
CA GLY A 166 18.38 -12.36 -8.81
C GLY A 166 16.85 -12.50 -8.70
N ALA A 167 16.30 -13.71 -8.53
CA ALA A 167 14.85 -13.93 -8.41
C ALA A 167 14.20 -13.06 -7.33
N ALA A 168 14.81 -12.95 -6.15
CA ALA A 168 14.30 -12.09 -5.06
C ALA A 168 14.15 -10.62 -5.50
N ALA A 169 15.13 -10.09 -6.22
CA ALA A 169 15.08 -8.71 -6.72
C ALA A 169 13.98 -8.53 -7.79
N VAL A 170 13.80 -9.51 -8.69
CA VAL A 170 12.73 -9.50 -9.69
C VAL A 170 11.37 -9.55 -9.01
N ILE A 171 11.17 -10.46 -8.06
CA ILE A 171 9.92 -10.61 -7.33
C ILE A 171 9.58 -9.35 -6.55
N GLN A 172 10.54 -8.73 -5.87
CA GLN A 172 10.31 -7.47 -5.18
C GLN A 172 9.72 -6.41 -6.13
N ARG A 173 10.28 -6.26 -7.34
CA ARG A 173 9.77 -5.31 -8.33
C ARG A 173 8.38 -5.69 -8.86
N LEU A 174 8.13 -6.97 -9.07
CA LEU A 174 6.82 -7.45 -9.50
C LEU A 174 5.76 -7.23 -8.42
N VAL A 175 6.11 -7.39 -7.14
CA VAL A 175 5.22 -7.11 -6.00
C VAL A 175 4.93 -5.60 -5.88
N GLU A 176 5.91 -4.73 -6.12
CA GLU A 176 5.68 -3.28 -6.21
C GLU A 176 4.69 -2.94 -7.36
N VAL A 177 4.87 -3.53 -8.53
CA VAL A 177 3.94 -3.39 -9.66
C VAL A 177 2.55 -3.92 -9.32
N LEU A 178 2.47 -5.08 -8.65
CA LEU A 178 1.22 -5.69 -8.19
C LEU A 178 0.41 -4.71 -7.32
N PHE A 179 1.08 -4.06 -6.36
CA PHE A 179 0.45 -3.08 -5.47
C PHE A 179 -0.11 -1.87 -6.24
N ILE A 180 0.68 -1.28 -7.13
CA ILE A 180 0.26 -0.12 -7.93
C ILE A 180 -0.96 -0.48 -8.80
N GLN A 181 -0.92 -1.62 -9.44
CA GLN A 181 -2.00 -2.07 -10.31
C GLN A 181 -3.26 -2.44 -9.49
N MET A 182 -3.09 -3.04 -8.32
CA MET A 182 -4.20 -3.27 -7.39
C MET A 182 -4.88 -1.96 -7.01
N LEU A 183 -4.12 -0.91 -6.65
CA LEU A 183 -4.69 0.41 -6.35
C LEU A 183 -5.44 1.01 -7.55
N ARG A 184 -4.86 0.96 -8.74
CA ARG A 184 -5.52 1.45 -9.97
C ARG A 184 -6.85 0.76 -10.22
N THR A 185 -6.85 -0.55 -10.08
CA THR A 185 -8.05 -1.38 -10.27
C THR A 185 -9.12 -1.09 -9.21
N TYR A 186 -8.69 -0.98 -7.95
CA TYR A 186 -9.59 -0.63 -6.86
C TYR A 186 -10.24 0.75 -7.11
N VAL A 187 -9.46 1.74 -7.55
CA VAL A 187 -9.96 3.08 -7.91
C VAL A 187 -10.98 3.00 -9.03
N ALA A 188 -10.68 2.27 -10.10
CA ALA A 188 -11.57 2.14 -11.25
C ALA A 188 -12.93 1.54 -10.87
N LYS A 189 -12.94 0.56 -9.94
CA LYS A 189 -14.17 -0.11 -9.48
C LYS A 189 -14.96 0.68 -8.44
N SER A 190 -14.28 1.28 -7.49
CA SER A 190 -14.92 1.93 -6.34
C SER A 190 -15.43 3.35 -6.64
N GLY A 191 -14.95 3.98 -7.72
CA GLY A 191 -15.34 5.32 -8.11
C GLY A 191 -15.16 6.33 -6.97
N PRO A 192 -16.07 7.34 -6.83
CA PRO A 192 -15.98 8.37 -5.79
C PRO A 192 -16.01 7.83 -4.35
N ALA A 193 -16.59 6.64 -4.14
CA ALA A 193 -16.67 6.01 -2.81
C ALA A 193 -15.31 5.54 -2.27
N ALA A 194 -14.27 5.52 -3.09
CA ALA A 194 -12.92 5.13 -2.71
C ALA A 194 -12.17 6.18 -1.86
N GLY A 195 -12.84 7.19 -1.32
CA GLY A 195 -12.19 8.23 -0.53
C GLY A 195 -11.13 9.00 -1.33
N ILE A 196 -9.91 9.13 -0.77
CA ILE A 196 -8.81 9.85 -1.46
C ILE A 196 -8.44 9.21 -2.82
N LEU A 197 -8.54 7.90 -2.96
CA LEU A 197 -8.30 7.24 -4.24
C LEU A 197 -9.37 7.62 -5.27
N GLY A 198 -10.63 7.70 -4.85
CA GLY A 198 -11.70 8.23 -5.70
C GLY A 198 -11.47 9.69 -6.07
N ALA A 199 -10.95 10.50 -5.12
CA ALA A 199 -10.58 11.89 -5.39
C ALA A 199 -9.45 12.00 -6.43
N ILE A 200 -8.49 11.08 -6.44
CA ILE A 200 -7.41 11.04 -7.46
C ILE A 200 -7.98 10.75 -8.85
N ALA A 201 -8.97 9.88 -8.94
CA ALA A 201 -9.63 9.54 -10.20
C ALA A 201 -10.68 10.59 -10.64
N ASP A 202 -11.15 11.43 -9.74
CA ASP A 202 -12.10 12.50 -10.05
C ASP A 202 -11.47 13.54 -10.97
N LYS A 203 -12.20 13.89 -12.06
CA LYS A 203 -11.67 14.82 -13.06
C LYS A 203 -11.33 16.21 -12.50
N GLN A 204 -12.11 16.70 -11.56
CA GLN A 204 -11.99 18.05 -11.01
C GLN A 204 -11.07 18.07 -9.77
N VAL A 205 -11.37 17.28 -8.75
CA VAL A 205 -10.57 17.21 -7.54
C VAL A 205 -9.19 16.60 -7.81
N GLY A 206 -9.12 15.60 -8.70
CA GLY A 206 -7.86 14.97 -9.13
C GLY A 206 -6.94 15.94 -9.88
N ALA A 207 -7.48 16.86 -10.67
CA ALA A 207 -6.68 17.93 -11.28
C ALA A 207 -6.01 18.80 -10.21
N ALA A 208 -6.77 19.28 -9.22
CA ALA A 208 -6.22 20.06 -8.11
C ALA A 208 -5.19 19.28 -7.30
N LEU A 209 -5.44 17.99 -7.00
CA LEU A 209 -4.48 17.11 -6.32
C LEU A 209 -3.18 16.98 -7.12
N ASN A 210 -3.27 16.79 -8.45
CA ASN A 210 -2.09 16.71 -9.32
C ASN A 210 -1.26 18.02 -9.29
N HIS A 211 -1.91 19.17 -9.27
CA HIS A 211 -1.21 20.45 -9.12
C HIS A 211 -0.50 20.58 -7.79
N ILE A 212 -1.16 20.22 -6.68
CA ILE A 212 -0.54 20.23 -5.35
C ILE A 212 0.68 19.30 -5.29
N HIS A 213 0.59 18.10 -5.85
CA HIS A 213 1.68 17.12 -5.84
C HIS A 213 2.85 17.50 -6.73
N ARG A 214 2.56 18.17 -7.86
CA ARG A 214 3.60 18.63 -8.80
C ARG A 214 4.42 19.78 -8.25
N ALA A 215 3.79 20.71 -7.55
CA ALA A 215 4.40 21.94 -7.06
C ALA A 215 3.83 22.33 -5.68
N PRO A 216 4.13 21.56 -4.61
CA PRO A 216 3.60 21.83 -3.28
C PRO A 216 4.08 23.16 -2.70
N GLU A 217 5.23 23.66 -3.14
CA GLU A 217 5.84 24.93 -2.71
C GLU A 217 5.08 26.18 -3.18
N GLN A 218 4.26 26.08 -4.23
CA GLN A 218 3.50 27.22 -4.75
C GLN A 218 2.52 27.80 -3.72
N SER A 219 2.29 29.10 -3.79
CA SER A 219 1.36 29.82 -2.88
C SER A 219 -0.09 29.47 -3.15
N TRP A 220 -0.44 28.19 -2.95
CA TRP A 220 -1.80 27.70 -3.15
C TRP A 220 -2.79 28.37 -2.21
N THR A 221 -3.94 28.71 -2.74
CA THR A 221 -5.13 29.14 -2.01
C THR A 221 -6.31 28.29 -2.43
N VAL A 222 -7.39 28.29 -1.64
CA VAL A 222 -8.63 27.58 -2.06
C VAL A 222 -9.17 28.13 -3.39
N ALA A 223 -8.98 29.44 -3.64
CA ALA A 223 -9.42 30.06 -4.89
C ALA A 223 -8.61 29.58 -6.10
N THR A 224 -7.27 29.55 -6.00
CA THR A 224 -6.42 29.08 -7.10
C THR A 224 -6.65 27.60 -7.38
N LEU A 225 -6.77 26.76 -6.35
CA LEU A 225 -7.06 25.33 -6.52
C LEU A 225 -8.45 25.09 -7.13
N ALA A 226 -9.45 25.90 -6.77
CA ALA A 226 -10.79 25.83 -7.37
C ALA A 226 -10.76 26.19 -8.87
N THR A 227 -9.93 27.15 -9.26
CA THR A 227 -9.71 27.50 -10.68
C THR A 227 -9.12 26.31 -11.45
N GLU A 228 -8.07 25.65 -10.90
CA GLU A 228 -7.47 24.45 -11.50
C GLU A 228 -8.46 23.28 -11.62
N ALA A 229 -9.41 23.20 -10.68
CA ALA A 229 -10.49 22.22 -10.69
C ALA A 229 -11.69 22.62 -11.60
N CYS A 230 -11.67 23.79 -12.24
CA CYS A 230 -12.80 24.35 -12.97
C CYS A 230 -14.09 24.40 -12.13
N MET A 231 -13.99 24.81 -10.86
CA MET A 231 -15.11 24.87 -9.90
C MET A 231 -15.19 26.24 -9.22
N SER A 232 -16.38 26.57 -8.68
CA SER A 232 -16.48 27.68 -7.74
C SER A 232 -15.74 27.36 -6.44
N ARG A 233 -15.21 28.40 -5.77
CA ARG A 233 -14.47 28.23 -4.49
C ARG A 233 -15.25 27.43 -3.45
N ALA A 234 -16.56 27.71 -3.31
CA ALA A 234 -17.41 27.05 -2.33
C ALA A 234 -17.64 25.58 -2.68
N ALA A 235 -18.04 25.30 -3.93
CA ALA A 235 -18.27 23.93 -4.41
C ALA A 235 -17.00 23.08 -4.31
N PHE A 236 -15.84 23.64 -4.71
CA PHE A 236 -14.56 22.96 -4.59
C PHE A 236 -14.22 22.59 -3.14
N ALA A 237 -14.33 23.53 -2.20
CA ALA A 237 -13.98 23.29 -0.80
C ALA A 237 -14.84 22.18 -0.18
N ILE A 238 -16.14 22.17 -0.48
CA ILE A 238 -17.06 21.12 0.00
C ILE A 238 -16.70 19.77 -0.62
N ARG A 239 -16.66 19.69 -1.96
CA ARG A 239 -16.39 18.44 -2.68
C ARG A 239 -15.02 17.85 -2.31
N PHE A 240 -13.98 18.71 -2.24
CA PHE A 240 -12.65 18.26 -1.81
C PHE A 240 -12.68 17.65 -0.42
N ARG A 241 -13.36 18.29 0.54
CA ARG A 241 -13.47 17.78 1.91
C ARG A 241 -14.25 16.47 2.00
N GLU A 242 -15.31 16.33 1.24
CA GLU A 242 -16.12 15.11 1.18
C GLU A 242 -15.30 13.94 0.63
N MET A 243 -14.53 14.14 -0.45
CA MET A 243 -13.76 13.10 -1.09
C MET A 243 -12.42 12.80 -0.38
N VAL A 244 -11.73 13.83 0.11
CA VAL A 244 -10.38 13.70 0.69
C VAL A 244 -10.40 13.60 2.22
N GLY A 245 -11.52 13.94 2.87
CA GLY A 245 -11.67 13.90 4.34
C GLY A 245 -11.01 15.05 5.09
N GLN A 246 -10.37 16.00 4.39
CA GLN A 246 -9.74 17.19 4.97
C GLN A 246 -9.86 18.39 4.04
N THR A 247 -9.61 19.60 4.58
CA THR A 247 -9.68 20.80 3.74
C THR A 247 -8.50 20.88 2.76
N PRO A 248 -8.65 21.60 1.61
CA PRO A 248 -7.58 21.76 0.63
C PRO A 248 -6.28 22.27 1.24
N MET A 249 -6.34 23.28 2.13
CA MET A 249 -5.15 23.87 2.73
C MET A 249 -4.49 22.97 3.78
N GLN A 250 -5.27 22.13 4.48
CA GLN A 250 -4.71 21.09 5.35
C GLN A 250 -3.95 20.05 4.52
N TYR A 251 -4.49 19.66 3.37
CA TYR A 251 -3.83 18.75 2.45
C TYR A 251 -2.52 19.32 1.89
N VAL A 252 -2.53 20.57 1.40
CA VAL A 252 -1.31 21.28 0.94
C VAL A 252 -0.24 21.30 2.04
N THR A 253 -0.62 21.69 3.26
CA THR A 253 0.30 21.73 4.40
C THR A 253 0.90 20.36 4.67
N ARG A 254 0.07 19.31 4.71
CA ARG A 254 0.54 17.92 4.91
C ARG A 254 1.51 17.50 3.80
N ARG A 255 1.17 17.76 2.53
CA ARG A 255 2.05 17.40 1.40
C ARG A 255 3.41 18.10 1.49
N ARG A 256 3.44 19.40 1.85
CA ARG A 256 4.68 20.15 2.10
C ARG A 256 5.52 19.49 3.20
N MET A 257 4.90 19.07 4.29
CA MET A 257 5.61 18.43 5.41
C MET A 257 6.13 17.03 5.04
N CYS A 258 5.39 16.24 4.26
CA CYS A 258 5.91 14.99 3.71
C CYS A 258 7.13 15.23 2.82
N LYS A 259 7.08 16.23 1.94
CA LYS A 259 8.23 16.61 1.09
C LYS A 259 9.42 17.09 1.90
N ALA A 260 9.19 17.84 2.98
CA ALA A 260 10.24 18.25 3.91
C ALA A 260 10.88 17.04 4.62
N ALA A 261 10.09 16.05 5.04
CA ALA A 261 10.61 14.83 5.63
C ALA A 261 11.51 14.04 4.66
N GLU A 262 11.15 13.98 3.35
CA GLU A 262 12.03 13.43 2.32
C GLU A 262 13.38 14.17 2.24
N PHE A 263 13.37 15.51 2.21
CA PHE A 263 14.62 16.30 2.20
C PHE A 263 15.43 16.11 3.47
N LEU A 264 14.80 16.08 4.65
CA LEU A 264 15.47 15.83 5.93
C LEU A 264 16.16 14.46 5.97
N THR A 265 15.59 13.45 5.34
CA THR A 265 16.10 12.07 5.31
C THR A 265 17.19 11.88 4.26
N HIS A 266 17.07 12.55 3.09
CA HIS A 266 17.91 12.25 1.92
C HIS A 266 18.94 13.30 1.58
N THR A 267 18.91 14.45 2.25
CA THR A 267 19.83 15.57 1.96
C THR A 267 20.43 16.13 3.23
N HIS A 268 21.55 16.83 3.06
CA HIS A 268 22.21 17.59 4.13
C HIS A 268 21.79 19.07 4.16
N LEU A 269 20.71 19.44 3.47
CA LEU A 269 20.22 20.82 3.43
C LEU A 269 19.89 21.34 4.84
N GLY A 270 20.21 22.60 5.10
CA GLY A 270 19.80 23.29 6.34
C GLY A 270 18.28 23.38 6.47
N ILE A 271 17.78 23.49 7.70
CA ILE A 271 16.33 23.52 7.98
C ILE A 271 15.68 24.74 7.29
N ALA A 272 16.35 25.90 7.29
CA ALA A 272 15.89 27.10 6.59
C ALA A 272 15.74 26.86 5.08
N ALA A 273 16.72 26.24 4.45
CA ALA A 273 16.67 25.93 3.02
C ALA A 273 15.56 24.90 2.67
N ILE A 274 15.30 23.96 3.57
CA ILE A 274 14.16 23.02 3.40
C ILE A 274 12.83 23.77 3.53
N ALA A 275 12.70 24.65 4.53
CA ALA A 275 11.50 25.47 4.72
C ALA A 275 11.16 26.26 3.45
N GLU A 276 12.12 26.95 2.87
CA GLU A 276 11.97 27.69 1.62
C GLU A 276 11.55 26.78 0.46
N ARG A 277 12.21 25.63 0.29
CA ARG A 277 11.93 24.65 -0.79
C ARG A 277 10.53 24.05 -0.72
N VAL A 278 9.93 24.04 0.45
CA VAL A 278 8.54 23.54 0.60
C VAL A 278 7.51 24.67 0.74
N GLY A 279 7.92 25.91 0.42
CA GLY A 279 7.03 27.07 0.32
C GLY A 279 6.70 27.75 1.65
N TYR A 280 7.65 27.77 2.61
CA TYR A 280 7.56 28.53 3.84
C TYR A 280 8.56 29.70 3.83
N GLU A 281 8.09 30.89 4.11
CA GLU A 281 8.91 32.10 4.24
C GLU A 281 9.62 32.19 5.60
N SER A 282 9.14 31.43 6.60
CA SER A 282 9.67 31.44 7.96
C SER A 282 9.99 30.04 8.45
N GLU A 283 11.26 29.82 8.85
CA GLU A 283 11.70 28.57 9.50
C GLU A 283 10.90 28.25 10.77
N THR A 284 10.51 29.29 11.53
CA THR A 284 9.71 29.13 12.74
C THR A 284 8.31 28.60 12.42
N ALA A 285 7.64 29.15 11.38
CA ALA A 285 6.33 28.71 10.94
C ALA A 285 6.38 27.27 10.40
N PHE A 286 7.41 26.97 9.60
CA PHE A 286 7.72 25.63 9.11
C PHE A 286 7.90 24.62 10.26
N SER A 287 8.78 24.93 11.23
CA SER A 287 9.09 24.03 12.34
C SER A 287 7.85 23.74 13.21
N LYS A 288 6.97 24.73 13.42
CA LYS A 288 5.69 24.54 14.12
C LYS A 288 4.75 23.62 13.33
N ALA A 289 4.62 23.82 12.02
CA ALA A 289 3.80 22.99 11.15
C ALA A 289 4.32 21.54 11.10
N PHE A 290 5.64 21.38 10.98
CA PHE A 290 6.31 20.09 10.97
C PHE A 290 6.09 19.32 12.27
N LYS A 291 6.32 19.96 13.43
CA LYS A 291 6.08 19.36 14.75
C LYS A 291 4.62 18.96 14.95
N LYS A 292 3.67 19.74 14.42
CA LYS A 292 2.24 19.42 14.51
C LYS A 292 1.88 18.13 13.78
N ILE A 293 2.57 17.81 12.66
CA ILE A 293 2.28 16.63 11.81
C ILE A 293 3.08 15.41 12.27
N PHE A 294 4.37 15.58 12.57
CA PHE A 294 5.27 14.47 12.89
C PHE A 294 5.55 14.29 14.39
N GLY A 295 4.97 15.13 15.26
CA GLY A 295 5.15 15.03 16.71
C GLY A 295 6.48 15.60 17.22
N CYS A 296 7.52 15.70 16.38
CA CYS A 296 8.84 16.22 16.73
C CYS A 296 9.31 17.31 15.76
N GLY A 297 10.29 18.09 16.15
CA GLY A 297 10.85 19.16 15.31
C GLY A 297 11.72 18.58 14.18
N PRO A 298 11.95 19.36 13.07
CA PRO A 298 12.72 18.89 11.90
C PRO A 298 14.12 18.40 12.24
N GLY A 299 14.82 19.08 13.16
CA GLY A 299 16.16 18.68 13.59
C GLY A 299 16.18 17.37 14.38
N ALA A 300 15.19 17.14 15.25
CA ALA A 300 15.04 15.89 15.98
C ALA A 300 14.70 14.74 15.02
N PHE A 301 13.79 14.98 14.08
CA PHE A 301 13.42 14.02 13.04
C PHE A 301 14.63 13.55 12.23
N ARG A 302 15.51 14.48 11.80
CA ARG A 302 16.75 14.15 11.07
C ARG A 302 17.69 13.28 11.90
N ARG A 303 17.91 13.59 13.19
CA ARG A 303 18.82 12.82 14.06
C ARG A 303 18.32 11.39 14.28
N GLY A 304 17.05 11.18 14.59
CA GLY A 304 16.49 9.85 14.78
C GLY A 304 16.66 8.96 13.53
N ARG A 305 16.52 9.54 12.33
CA ARG A 305 16.76 8.83 11.06
C ARG A 305 18.24 8.51 10.77
N SER A 306 19.16 9.29 11.33
CA SER A 306 20.60 9.02 11.16
C SER A 306 21.05 7.84 12.03
N GLU A 307 20.45 7.68 13.19
CA GLU A 307 20.74 6.57 14.12
C GLU A 307 20.22 5.23 13.58
N ASP A 308 19.01 5.18 12.99
CA ASP A 308 18.48 3.97 12.35
C ASP A 308 19.31 3.49 11.13
N ARG A 309 19.96 4.41 10.44
CA ARG A 309 20.83 4.08 9.28
C ARG A 309 22.18 3.48 9.66
N THR A 310 22.60 3.64 10.90
CA THR A 310 23.91 3.12 11.39
C THR A 310 23.75 1.71 11.96
N LEU A 311 22.51 1.23 12.14
CA LEU A 311 22.20 -0.08 12.72
C LEU A 311 21.75 -1.13 11.67
N THR A 312 21.73 -0.76 10.37
CA THR A 312 21.42 -1.63 9.23
C THR A 312 22.62 -1.76 8.31
#